data_bab547fe6d420ae5e6ed1e808c2d6817
#
_entry.id   bab547fe6d420ae5e6ed1e808c2d6817
#
_cell.length_a   1.000
_cell.length_b   1.000
_cell.length_c   1.000
_cell.angle_alpha   90.00
_cell.angle_beta   90.00
_cell.angle_gamma   90.00
#
_symmetry.space_group_name_H-M   'P 1'
#
loop_
_entity.id
_entity.type
_entity.pdbx_description
1 polymer ?
#
loop_
_entity_poly.entity_id
_entity_poly.type
_entity_poly.pdbx_seq_one_letter_code
_entity_poly.pdbx_strand_id
1 'polypeptide(L)'
;SSLLLYINAGKPNGYLAYTGFVVLATIFYGFNVNMVHEKLKGVSSVQIATIAFTGLIPPSLLILLGTGYFNLPLTEHVYTMSTIASVLLGILGTALASVLFYILVKKAGGLFASLVTYGIPFIAILWGVYYGEKVTGMQVIALAIILLGVYLANRPETKKATPVE
;
A
#
# COMPACT_ATOMS: atom_id res chain seq x y z
N SER A 1 9.79 1.30 -6.88
CA SER A 1 8.56 1.52 -7.70
C SER A 1 8.51 2.91 -8.33
N SER A 2 8.89 4.00 -7.66
CA SER A 2 8.91 5.36 -8.24
C SER A 2 9.86 5.50 -9.44
N LEU A 3 10.99 4.80 -9.43
CA LEU A 3 11.94 4.75 -10.54
C LEU A 3 11.35 4.05 -11.78
N LEU A 4 10.48 3.06 -11.58
CA LEU A 4 9.74 2.39 -12.65
C LEU A 4 8.71 3.29 -13.32
N LEU A 5 7.99 4.08 -12.54
CA LEU A 5 7.06 5.07 -13.06
C LEU A 5 7.79 6.14 -13.89
N TYR A 6 8.97 6.56 -13.44
CA TYR A 6 9.81 7.51 -14.16
C TYR A 6 10.30 6.99 -15.52
N ILE A 7 10.75 5.73 -15.57
CA ILE A 7 11.29 5.11 -16.79
C ILE A 7 10.20 4.81 -17.82
N ASN A 8 8.99 4.39 -17.38
CA ASN A 8 7.88 4.07 -18.29
C ASN A 8 7.13 5.31 -18.81
N ALA A 9 7.30 6.47 -18.20
CA ALA A 9 6.48 7.63 -18.51
C ALA A 9 6.87 8.38 -19.82
N GLY A 10 7.99 8.11 -20.42
CA GLY A 10 8.39 8.65 -21.75
C GLY A 10 8.42 10.18 -21.92
N LYS A 11 8.02 10.95 -20.88
CA LYS A 11 8.07 12.43 -20.86
C LYS A 11 8.43 12.93 -19.46
N PRO A 12 9.59 13.59 -19.26
CA PRO A 12 10.12 13.86 -17.92
C PRO A 12 9.39 14.92 -17.10
N ASN A 13 8.69 15.87 -17.70
CA ASN A 13 8.29 17.09 -16.98
C ASN A 13 6.92 17.05 -16.27
N GLY A 14 6.05 16.08 -16.57
CA GLY A 14 4.74 15.97 -15.91
C GLY A 14 4.69 14.93 -14.77
N TYR A 15 5.60 13.97 -14.77
CA TYR A 15 5.55 12.83 -13.85
C TYR A 15 6.40 12.99 -12.58
N LEU A 16 7.33 13.94 -12.55
CA LEU A 16 8.18 14.21 -11.36
C LEU A 16 7.35 14.58 -10.13
N ALA A 17 6.31 15.41 -10.31
CA ALA A 17 5.41 15.77 -9.21
C ALA A 17 4.66 14.53 -8.67
N TYR A 18 4.12 13.69 -9.55
CA TYR A 18 3.44 12.44 -9.16
C TYR A 18 4.38 11.45 -8.49
N THR A 19 5.64 11.35 -8.94
CA THR A 19 6.68 10.55 -8.28
C THR A 19 6.96 11.06 -6.87
N GLY A 20 6.96 12.38 -6.65
CA GLY A 20 7.09 12.99 -5.32
C GLY A 20 5.98 12.55 -4.36
N PHE A 21 4.73 12.48 -4.81
CA PHE A 21 3.62 11.96 -3.99
C PHE A 21 3.81 10.48 -3.62
N VAL A 22 4.35 9.65 -4.51
CA VAL A 22 4.64 8.24 -4.21
C VAL A 22 5.71 8.12 -3.13
N VAL A 23 6.78 8.91 -3.22
CA VAL A 23 7.84 8.95 -2.20
C VAL A 23 7.27 9.39 -0.86
N LEU A 24 6.47 10.46 -0.83
CA LEU A 24 5.81 10.95 0.38
C LEU A 24 4.90 9.89 1.01
N ALA A 25 4.11 9.20 0.19
CA ALA A 25 3.25 8.10 0.65
C ALA A 25 4.07 6.96 1.26
N THR A 26 5.24 6.63 0.70
CA THR A 26 6.15 5.61 1.24
C THR A 26 6.69 6.01 2.61
N ILE A 27 7.06 7.27 2.78
CA ILE A 27 7.51 7.81 4.06
C ILE A 27 6.38 7.70 5.11
N PHE A 28 5.18 8.16 4.79
CA PHE A 28 4.02 8.06 5.69
C PHE A 28 3.66 6.60 6.03
N TYR A 29 3.78 5.69 5.07
CA TYR A 29 3.60 4.27 5.31
C TYR A 29 4.61 3.74 6.35
N GLY A 30 5.90 4.08 6.20
CA GLY A 30 6.93 3.69 7.16
C GLY A 30 6.66 4.24 8.57
N PHE A 31 6.25 5.52 8.69
CA PHE A 31 5.83 6.10 9.96
C PHE A 31 4.63 5.37 10.56
N ASN A 32 3.61 5.08 9.76
CA ASN A 32 2.41 4.36 10.22
C ASN A 32 2.76 2.99 10.80
N VAL A 33 3.55 2.19 10.07
CA VAL A 33 3.96 0.84 10.50
C VAL A 33 4.74 0.89 11.81
N ASN A 34 5.72 1.80 11.92
CA ASN A 34 6.50 1.98 13.15
C ASN A 34 5.64 2.46 14.32
N MET A 35 4.75 3.43 14.09
CA MET A 35 3.86 3.93 15.12
C MET A 35 2.94 2.82 15.66
N VAL A 36 2.37 2.00 14.78
CA VAL A 36 1.52 0.86 15.17
C VAL A 36 2.33 -0.16 15.96
N HIS A 37 3.55 -0.47 15.53
CA HIS A 37 4.40 -1.45 16.20
C HIS A 37 4.89 -0.97 17.57
N GLU A 38 5.36 0.29 17.68
CA GLU A 38 6.02 0.79 18.89
C GLU A 38 5.04 1.43 19.88
N LYS A 39 4.12 2.27 19.39
CA LYS A 39 3.30 3.14 20.24
C LYS A 39 1.89 2.61 20.49
N LEU A 40 1.35 1.79 19.61
CA LEU A 40 -0.04 1.34 19.67
C LEU A 40 -0.19 -0.15 20.04
N LYS A 41 0.80 -0.73 20.72
CA LYS A 41 0.76 -2.14 21.18
C LYS A 41 -0.46 -2.45 22.05
N GLY A 42 -0.86 -1.52 22.91
CA GLY A 42 -2.01 -1.66 23.84
C GLY A 42 -3.39 -1.38 23.22
N VAL A 43 -3.44 -0.81 22.01
CA VAL A 43 -4.70 -0.46 21.34
C VAL A 43 -5.11 -1.61 20.41
N SER A 44 -6.40 -1.99 20.33
CA SER A 44 -6.80 -3.06 19.42
C SER A 44 -6.61 -2.67 17.95
N SER A 45 -6.32 -3.66 17.10
CA SER A 45 -6.12 -3.41 15.65
C SER A 45 -7.37 -2.85 14.98
N VAL A 46 -8.55 -3.26 15.45
CA VAL A 46 -9.83 -2.72 14.99
C VAL A 46 -9.97 -1.24 15.39
N GLN A 47 -9.63 -0.87 16.63
CA GLN A 47 -9.67 0.53 17.07
C GLN A 47 -8.74 1.42 16.26
N ILE A 48 -7.52 0.94 15.96
CA ILE A 48 -6.56 1.68 15.13
C ILE A 48 -7.16 1.93 13.74
N ALA A 49 -7.70 0.89 13.10
CA ALA A 49 -8.34 1.00 11.80
C ALA A 49 -9.55 1.95 11.84
N THR A 50 -10.41 1.82 12.86
CA THR A 50 -11.59 2.67 13.01
C THR A 50 -11.22 4.15 13.12
N ILE A 51 -10.26 4.49 13.97
CA ILE A 51 -9.81 5.88 14.15
C ILE A 51 -9.22 6.43 12.85
N ALA A 52 -8.36 5.63 12.18
CA ALA A 52 -7.74 6.02 10.92
C ALA A 52 -8.78 6.29 9.82
N PHE A 53 -9.75 5.39 9.64
CA PHE A 53 -10.78 5.55 8.61
C PHE A 53 -11.80 6.64 8.97
N THR A 54 -12.15 6.81 10.24
CA THR A 54 -13.01 7.92 10.67
C THR A 54 -12.38 9.26 10.34
N GLY A 55 -11.08 9.41 10.53
CA GLY A 55 -10.35 10.63 10.15
C GLY A 55 -10.33 10.91 8.64
N LEU A 56 -10.50 9.88 7.80
CA LEU A 56 -10.57 10.02 6.35
C LEU A 56 -11.98 10.38 5.82
N ILE A 57 -13.03 10.24 6.64
CA ILE A 57 -14.41 10.53 6.20
C ILE A 57 -14.58 11.99 5.75
N PRO A 58 -14.17 13.03 6.53
CA PRO A 58 -14.36 14.42 6.11
C PRO A 58 -13.68 14.76 4.77
N PRO A 59 -12.37 14.49 4.57
CA PRO A 59 -11.73 14.80 3.31
C PRO A 59 -12.30 13.99 2.12
N SER A 60 -12.64 12.72 2.34
CA SER A 60 -13.26 11.89 1.29
C SER A 60 -14.63 12.41 0.89
N LEU A 61 -15.43 12.85 1.85
CA LEU A 61 -16.75 13.45 1.59
C LEU A 61 -16.62 14.75 0.79
N LEU A 62 -15.67 15.61 1.13
CA LEU A 62 -15.41 16.85 0.38
C LEU A 62 -15.02 16.56 -1.07
N ILE A 63 -14.17 15.56 -1.31
CA ILE A 63 -13.79 15.13 -2.66
C ILE A 63 -15.03 14.60 -3.41
N LEU A 64 -15.85 13.78 -2.75
CA LEU A 64 -17.03 13.18 -3.35
C LEU A 64 -18.06 14.25 -3.77
N LEU A 65 -18.25 15.28 -2.93
CA LEU A 65 -19.09 16.44 -3.24
C LEU A 65 -18.48 17.26 -4.39
N GLY A 66 -17.19 17.53 -4.34
CA GLY A 66 -16.48 18.35 -5.34
C GLY A 66 -16.39 17.69 -6.72
N THR A 67 -16.36 16.36 -6.79
CA THR A 67 -16.34 15.61 -8.07
C THR A 67 -17.72 15.45 -8.70
N GLY A 68 -18.79 15.89 -8.03
CA GLY A 68 -20.15 15.78 -8.56
C GLY A 68 -20.70 14.35 -8.60
N TYR A 69 -20.15 13.44 -7.79
CA TYR A 69 -20.59 12.05 -7.74
C TYR A 69 -22.10 11.88 -7.55
N PHE A 70 -22.71 12.73 -6.71
CA PHE A 70 -24.15 12.68 -6.43
C PHE A 70 -25.02 13.17 -7.61
N ASN A 71 -24.43 13.77 -8.63
CA ASN A 71 -25.14 14.18 -9.85
C ASN A 71 -25.14 13.08 -10.93
N LEU A 72 -24.42 11.98 -10.66
CA LEU A 72 -24.40 10.83 -11.58
C LEU A 72 -25.73 10.08 -11.55
N PRO A 73 -26.18 9.53 -12.68
CA PRO A 73 -27.39 8.72 -12.75
C PRO A 73 -27.12 7.33 -12.13
N LEU A 74 -27.10 7.30 -10.79
CA LEU A 74 -26.78 6.07 -10.02
C LEU A 74 -27.79 4.92 -10.23
N THR A 75 -28.89 5.19 -10.92
CA THR A 75 -29.88 4.17 -11.33
C THR A 75 -29.45 3.36 -12.57
N GLU A 76 -28.51 3.88 -13.35
CA GLU A 76 -27.97 3.16 -14.48
C GLU A 76 -27.05 2.01 -14.03
N HIS A 77 -27.19 0.85 -14.68
CA HIS A 77 -26.48 -0.38 -14.31
C HIS A 77 -24.96 -0.21 -14.15
N VAL A 78 -24.33 0.57 -15.04
CA VAL A 78 -22.88 0.80 -15.02
C VAL A 78 -22.46 1.53 -13.74
N TYR A 79 -23.14 2.61 -13.36
CA TYR A 79 -22.81 3.38 -12.14
C TYR A 79 -23.14 2.60 -10.88
N THR A 80 -24.26 1.87 -10.86
CA THR A 80 -24.62 1.02 -9.74
C THR A 80 -23.57 -0.07 -9.50
N MET A 81 -23.16 -0.81 -10.57
CA MET A 81 -22.14 -1.85 -10.44
C MET A 81 -20.78 -1.29 -10.03
N SER A 82 -20.38 -0.15 -10.59
CA SER A 82 -19.13 0.52 -10.20
C SER A 82 -19.14 0.96 -8.73
N THR A 83 -20.27 1.46 -8.25
CA THR A 83 -20.45 1.85 -6.84
C THR A 83 -20.38 0.64 -5.91
N ILE A 84 -21.12 -0.43 -6.24
CA ILE A 84 -21.09 -1.69 -5.46
C ILE A 84 -19.69 -2.27 -5.41
N ALA A 85 -19.01 -2.32 -6.55
CA ALA A 85 -17.63 -2.82 -6.62
C ALA A 85 -16.68 -1.96 -5.76
N SER A 86 -16.84 -0.64 -5.78
CA SER A 86 -16.04 0.28 -4.95
C SER A 86 -16.30 0.09 -3.46
N VAL A 87 -17.56 -0.11 -3.07
CA VAL A 87 -17.93 -0.39 -1.67
C VAL A 87 -17.35 -1.73 -1.22
N LEU A 88 -17.46 -2.77 -2.02
CA LEU A 88 -16.88 -4.08 -1.71
C LEU A 88 -15.35 -3.99 -1.59
N LEU A 89 -14.68 -3.27 -2.49
CA LEU A 89 -13.25 -3.03 -2.41
C LEU A 89 -12.88 -2.27 -1.13
N GLY A 90 -13.66 -1.25 -0.76
CA GLY A 90 -13.46 -0.49 0.48
C GLY A 90 -13.60 -1.37 1.73
N ILE A 91 -14.61 -2.20 1.80
CA ILE A 91 -14.87 -3.06 2.97
C ILE A 91 -13.86 -4.21 3.03
N LEU A 92 -13.73 -5.00 1.96
CA LEU A 92 -12.91 -6.21 1.97
C LEU A 92 -11.43 -5.91 1.70
N GLY A 93 -11.15 -5.17 0.63
CA GLY A 93 -9.78 -4.88 0.20
C GLY A 93 -9.06 -3.82 1.03
N THR A 94 -9.81 -2.96 1.72
CA THR A 94 -9.22 -1.87 2.51
C THR A 94 -9.47 -2.04 4.00
N ALA A 95 -10.71 -2.02 4.47
CA ALA A 95 -11.00 -2.03 5.90
C ALA A 95 -10.58 -3.35 6.57
N LEU A 96 -11.05 -4.49 6.06
CA LEU A 96 -10.70 -5.81 6.60
C LEU A 96 -9.21 -6.09 6.44
N ALA A 97 -8.65 -5.82 5.27
CA ALA A 97 -7.23 -6.02 5.01
C ALA A 97 -6.35 -5.17 5.94
N SER A 98 -6.74 -3.92 6.24
CA SER A 98 -6.01 -3.05 7.18
C SER A 98 -6.03 -3.59 8.60
N VAL A 99 -7.16 -4.11 9.07
CA VAL A 99 -7.24 -4.74 10.40
C VAL A 99 -6.30 -5.95 10.49
N LEU A 100 -6.33 -6.81 9.47
CA LEU A 100 -5.44 -7.98 9.39
C LEU A 100 -3.97 -7.57 9.34
N PHE A 101 -3.66 -6.54 8.58
CA PHE A 101 -2.30 -5.98 8.50
C PHE A 101 -1.84 -5.43 9.86
N TYR A 102 -2.66 -4.69 10.58
CA TYR A 102 -2.31 -4.20 11.92
C TYR A 102 -2.14 -5.33 12.94
N ILE A 103 -2.92 -6.41 12.83
CA ILE A 103 -2.70 -7.62 13.63
C ILE A 103 -1.33 -8.22 13.32
N LEU A 104 -0.98 -8.31 12.04
CA LEU A 104 0.32 -8.82 11.60
C LEU A 104 1.48 -7.96 12.12
N VAL A 105 1.40 -6.63 11.97
CA VAL A 105 2.40 -5.68 12.47
C VAL A 105 2.65 -5.88 13.96
N LYS A 106 1.58 -6.06 14.75
CA LYS A 106 1.70 -6.24 16.20
C LYS A 106 2.26 -7.59 16.61
N LYS A 107 1.89 -8.67 15.91
CA LYS A 107 2.31 -10.03 16.24
C LYS A 107 3.70 -10.38 15.72
N ALA A 108 4.00 -9.99 14.49
CA ALA A 108 5.21 -10.38 13.79
C ALA A 108 6.25 -9.25 13.68
N GLY A 109 5.87 -8.03 14.06
CA GLY A 109 6.71 -6.84 13.94
C GLY A 109 6.58 -6.13 12.60
N GLY A 110 6.96 -4.85 12.59
CA GLY A 110 6.82 -3.97 11.42
C GLY A 110 7.67 -4.43 10.23
N LEU A 111 8.87 -4.97 10.50
CA LEU A 111 9.75 -5.49 9.45
C LEU A 111 9.11 -6.67 8.72
N PHE A 112 8.59 -7.66 9.46
CA PHE A 112 7.94 -8.82 8.86
C PHE A 112 6.64 -8.45 8.13
N ALA A 113 5.85 -7.52 8.69
CA ALA A 113 4.64 -7.04 8.04
C ALA A 113 4.94 -6.33 6.71
N SER A 114 6.03 -5.55 6.65
CA SER A 114 6.45 -4.93 5.39
C SER A 114 6.90 -5.96 4.35
N LEU A 115 7.46 -7.11 4.75
CA LEU A 115 7.80 -8.20 3.83
C LEU A 115 6.58 -8.73 3.07
N VAL A 116 5.45 -8.89 3.76
CA VAL A 116 4.20 -9.35 3.13
C VAL A 116 3.78 -8.36 2.03
N THR A 117 3.98 -7.06 2.25
CA THR A 117 3.69 -6.02 1.27
C THR A 117 4.51 -6.18 -0.02
N TYR A 118 5.71 -6.75 0.06
CA TYR A 118 6.52 -7.05 -1.13
C TYR A 118 5.99 -8.21 -1.98
N GLY A 119 5.05 -8.99 -1.48
CA GLY A 119 4.29 -9.97 -2.26
C GLY A 119 3.32 -9.31 -3.27
N ILE A 120 2.90 -8.07 -3.03
CA ILE A 120 1.93 -7.35 -3.87
C ILE A 120 2.38 -7.24 -5.34
N PRO A 121 3.64 -6.88 -5.68
CA PRO A 121 4.08 -6.80 -7.07
C PRO A 121 3.99 -8.14 -7.82
N PHE A 122 4.20 -9.27 -7.13
CA PHE A 122 4.05 -10.59 -7.74
C PHE A 122 2.60 -10.86 -8.12
N ILE A 123 1.69 -10.62 -7.18
CA ILE A 123 0.25 -10.80 -7.41
C ILE A 123 -0.22 -9.86 -8.53
N ALA A 124 0.27 -8.61 -8.55
CA ALA A 124 -0.06 -7.64 -9.59
C ALA A 124 0.41 -8.11 -10.98
N ILE A 125 1.65 -8.62 -11.09
CA ILE A 125 2.16 -9.15 -12.36
C ILE A 125 1.38 -10.38 -12.81
N LEU A 126 1.09 -11.32 -11.90
CA LEU A 126 0.29 -12.51 -12.22
C LEU A 126 -1.10 -12.13 -12.73
N TRP A 127 -1.73 -11.14 -12.10
CA TRP A 127 -3.04 -10.64 -12.49
C TRP A 127 -2.99 -9.94 -13.85
N GLY A 128 -1.96 -9.10 -14.08
CA GLY A 128 -1.71 -8.45 -15.37
C GLY A 128 -1.54 -9.47 -16.51
N VAL A 129 -0.73 -10.52 -16.30
CA VAL A 129 -0.54 -11.60 -17.26
C VAL A 129 -1.86 -12.33 -17.54
N TYR A 130 -2.66 -12.60 -16.51
CA TYR A 130 -3.96 -13.24 -16.65
C TYR A 130 -4.92 -12.42 -17.54
N TYR A 131 -4.87 -11.10 -17.45
CA TYR A 131 -5.64 -10.18 -18.30
C TYR A 131 -4.98 -9.88 -19.66
N GLY A 132 -3.88 -10.56 -20.00
CA GLY A 132 -3.22 -10.43 -21.29
C GLY A 132 -2.28 -9.21 -21.39
N GLU A 133 -1.89 -8.60 -20.28
CA GLU A 133 -0.91 -7.54 -20.27
C GLU A 133 0.50 -8.08 -20.60
N LYS A 134 1.24 -7.34 -21.43
CA LYS A 134 2.63 -7.69 -21.74
C LYS A 134 3.54 -7.28 -20.61
N VAL A 135 4.13 -8.25 -19.93
CA VAL A 135 5.16 -7.99 -18.93
C VAL A 135 6.44 -7.55 -19.63
N THR A 136 6.90 -6.34 -19.34
CA THR A 136 8.14 -5.81 -19.92
C THR A 136 9.35 -6.31 -19.12
N GLY A 137 10.49 -6.50 -19.81
CA GLY A 137 11.75 -6.86 -19.13
C GLY A 137 12.14 -5.89 -18.00
N MET A 138 11.78 -4.62 -18.14
CA MET A 138 12.03 -3.60 -17.12
C MET A 138 11.23 -3.87 -15.83
N GLN A 139 9.99 -4.36 -15.93
CA GLN A 139 9.18 -4.75 -14.76
C GLN A 139 9.81 -5.93 -14.01
N VAL A 140 10.37 -6.90 -14.75
CA VAL A 140 11.08 -8.05 -14.15
C VAL A 140 12.35 -7.60 -13.44
N ILE A 141 13.15 -6.72 -14.04
CA ILE A 141 14.36 -6.16 -13.42
C ILE A 141 14.02 -5.40 -12.15
N ALA A 142 12.98 -4.57 -12.17
CA ALA A 142 12.57 -3.83 -11.00
C ALA A 142 12.04 -4.73 -9.88
N LEU A 143 11.33 -5.79 -10.21
CA LEU A 143 10.93 -6.79 -9.23
C LEU A 143 12.16 -7.46 -8.59
N ALA A 144 13.18 -7.81 -9.39
CA ALA A 144 14.42 -8.37 -8.88
C ALA A 144 15.16 -7.41 -7.93
N ILE A 145 15.20 -6.11 -8.26
CA ILE A 145 15.80 -5.08 -7.38
C ILE A 145 15.02 -4.95 -6.06
N ILE A 146 13.68 -4.96 -6.11
CA ILE A 146 12.85 -4.94 -4.91
C ILE A 146 13.17 -6.15 -4.02
N LEU A 147 13.22 -7.34 -4.59
CA LEU A 147 13.53 -8.57 -3.84
C LEU A 147 14.92 -8.56 -3.23
N LEU A 148 15.90 -8.05 -3.96
CA LEU A 148 17.27 -7.90 -3.46
C LEU A 148 17.32 -6.95 -2.27
N GLY A 149 16.63 -5.81 -2.34
CA GLY A 149 16.49 -4.86 -1.23
C GLY A 149 15.84 -5.49 0.00
N VAL A 150 14.78 -6.26 -0.20
CA VAL A 150 14.11 -7.02 0.87
C VAL A 150 15.04 -8.05 1.50
N TYR A 151 15.76 -8.81 0.69
CA TYR A 151 16.72 -9.79 1.18
C TYR A 151 17.83 -9.14 2.02
N LEU A 152 18.36 -8.01 1.56
CA LEU A 152 19.39 -7.27 2.31
C LEU A 152 18.86 -6.70 3.62
N ALA A 153 17.65 -6.16 3.63
CA ALA A 153 17.02 -5.61 4.83
C ALA A 153 16.70 -6.67 5.91
N ASN A 154 16.54 -7.93 5.50
CA ASN A 154 16.23 -9.05 6.41
C ASN A 154 17.42 -9.92 6.78
N ARG A 155 18.64 -9.54 6.40
CA ARG A 155 19.81 -10.26 6.89
C ARG A 155 19.88 -10.15 8.42
N PRO A 156 19.98 -11.28 9.16
CA PRO A 156 20.17 -11.23 10.61
C PRO A 156 21.44 -10.43 10.90
N GLU A 157 21.32 -9.41 11.74
CA GLU A 157 22.51 -8.78 12.31
C GLU A 157 23.31 -9.85 13.05
N THR A 158 24.52 -10.09 12.60
CA THR A 158 25.47 -10.91 13.34
C THR A 158 25.73 -10.17 14.66
N LYS A 159 25.06 -10.58 15.75
CA LYS A 159 25.36 -10.07 17.09
C LYS A 159 26.85 -10.26 17.31
N LYS A 160 27.63 -9.18 17.26
CA LYS A 160 28.99 -9.18 17.77
C LYS A 160 28.87 -9.60 19.24
N ALA A 161 29.38 -10.79 19.54
CA ALA A 161 29.55 -11.22 20.92
C ALA A 161 30.38 -10.13 21.63
N THR A 162 29.77 -9.45 22.58
CA THR A 162 30.53 -8.62 23.53
C THR A 162 31.43 -9.57 24.32
N PRO A 163 32.74 -9.35 24.36
CA PRO A 163 33.61 -10.10 25.27
C PRO A 163 33.13 -9.86 26.69
N VAL A 164 32.86 -10.92 27.42
CA VAL A 164 32.62 -10.86 28.87
C VAL A 164 34.01 -10.65 29.50
N GLU A 165 34.22 -9.44 30.07
CA GLU A 165 35.28 -9.17 31.04
C GLU A 165 34.90 -9.68 32.41
#